data_cdffc9c4d1cf8fab66d018828d1ad0ee
#
_entry.id   cdffc9c4d1cf8fab66d018828d1ad0ee
#
_cell.length_a   1.000
_cell.length_b   1.000
_cell.length_c   1.000
_cell.angle_alpha   90.00
_cell.angle_beta   90.00
_cell.angle_gamma   90.00
#
_symmetry.space_group_name_H-M   'P 1'
#
loop_
_entity.id
_entity.type
_entity.pdbx_description
1 polymer ?
#
loop_
_entity_poly.entity_id
_entity_poly.type
_entity_poly.pdbx_seq_one_letter_code
_entity_poly.pdbx_strand_id
1 'polypeptide(L)'
;MRTGAATLVLVLLSSSLSGCFFWVDDAPSVSEEVGPFVFDEAIPTTTWYHYPGTVTEPWAVDATNPLIVSAANITANLTGPNTPIFANATYYGTGWDTFEPTIGVTSSGAIFFTNYNGLGDGTHIIRSRDQGQTWEDVGPFGMSDDQGQTPNSNDPYLYVDKFNDRLVKFDMHALTAMFVEYSDDDGETWSTPFPVEGYYAPQDHQSIASMPHENALVGDVVYVYCINTGSPALGAQCSRSLDGGHTWDPQRIGYPTESFGNQCSGLHGHVAGGSDGSIYRGNPSCEGPAVYASHDGGYTWSEHTITTEVGMQQGWHSHEVATAVDEGGNVHATWISTDMMPWYAYSRDQGMSWSEPMMVAAPGVNETGFPTIFAGDEGRVVIGYIGEVNDIANENATGGVGWGGYMAIMTNAFEERPLITSVVVNSPDDPLDITSDCGNVRCGGFGDFIDVELDDAGRPWIALAHNAAGFEEAIIGTLTEGPALYGDIIALESLPSGGNSTLKMG
;
A
#
# COMPACT_ATOMS: atom_id res chain seq x y z
N MET A 1 41.97 25.81 -43.05
CA MET A 1 40.94 25.91 -42.01
C MET A 1 39.85 24.86 -42.24
N ARG A 2 40.10 23.59 -42.00
CA ARG A 2 39.10 22.48 -42.04
C ARG A 2 39.56 21.27 -41.25
N THR A 3 39.97 21.45 -39.99
CA THR A 3 40.39 20.32 -39.13
C THR A 3 39.85 20.40 -37.72
N GLY A 4 39.05 21.40 -37.38
CA GLY A 4 38.52 21.58 -36.03
C GLY A 4 37.16 20.92 -35.73
N ALA A 5 36.32 20.65 -36.76
CA ALA A 5 34.98 20.19 -36.57
C ALA A 5 34.85 18.65 -36.40
N ALA A 6 35.81 17.90 -36.97
CA ALA A 6 35.78 16.43 -36.88
C ALA A 6 36.19 15.89 -35.51
N THR A 7 37.06 16.62 -34.82
CA THR A 7 37.56 16.18 -33.49
C THR A 7 36.52 16.43 -32.39
N LEU A 8 35.68 17.46 -32.53
CA LEU A 8 34.63 17.77 -31.54
C LEU A 8 33.49 16.75 -31.59
N VAL A 9 33.15 16.28 -32.79
CA VAL A 9 32.09 15.29 -33.00
C VAL A 9 32.52 13.91 -32.45
N LEU A 10 33.79 13.57 -32.55
CA LEU A 10 34.29 12.30 -32.03
C LEU A 10 34.40 12.29 -30.51
N VAL A 11 34.63 13.43 -29.86
CA VAL A 11 34.65 13.56 -28.40
C VAL A 11 33.23 13.53 -27.83
N LEU A 12 32.24 14.10 -28.52
CA LEU A 12 30.86 14.03 -28.11
C LEU A 12 30.25 12.64 -28.31
N LEU A 13 30.66 11.92 -29.34
CA LEU A 13 30.22 10.53 -29.52
C LEU A 13 30.89 9.56 -28.54
N SER A 14 32.15 9.85 -28.13
CA SER A 14 32.79 9.03 -27.10
C SER A 14 32.28 9.29 -25.69
N SER A 15 31.79 10.51 -25.41
CA SER A 15 31.20 10.81 -24.12
C SER A 15 29.76 10.28 -23.98
N SER A 16 29.03 10.16 -25.10
CA SER A 16 27.69 9.56 -25.08
C SER A 16 27.71 8.02 -25.05
N LEU A 17 28.78 7.39 -25.52
CA LEU A 17 28.94 5.95 -25.43
C LEU A 17 29.53 5.51 -24.08
N SER A 18 30.30 6.35 -23.40
CA SER A 18 30.77 6.04 -22.06
C SER A 18 29.71 6.18 -20.97
N GLY A 19 28.69 7.02 -21.20
CA GLY A 19 27.54 7.15 -20.28
C GLY A 19 26.63 5.92 -20.26
N CYS A 20 26.53 5.21 -21.39
CA CYS A 20 25.74 3.97 -21.44
C CYS A 20 26.46 2.74 -20.90
N PHE A 21 27.79 2.79 -20.79
CA PHE A 21 28.57 1.64 -20.28
C PHE A 21 28.74 1.66 -18.76
N PHE A 22 28.54 2.79 -18.08
CA PHE A 22 28.68 2.88 -16.63
C PHE A 22 27.39 2.45 -15.89
N TRP A 23 26.28 2.36 -16.58
CA TRP A 23 25.01 1.95 -15.97
C TRP A 23 24.80 0.42 -15.94
N VAL A 24 25.54 -0.33 -16.72
CA VAL A 24 25.42 -1.79 -16.75
C VAL A 24 26.36 -2.45 -15.75
N ASP A 25 27.45 -1.76 -15.35
CA ASP A 25 28.45 -2.32 -14.44
C ASP A 25 28.28 -1.89 -12.97
N ASP A 26 27.42 -0.90 -12.65
CA ASP A 26 27.25 -0.39 -11.31
C ASP A 26 25.87 -0.67 -10.68
N ALA A 27 24.94 -1.27 -11.40
CA ALA A 27 23.87 -1.97 -10.71
C ALA A 27 24.52 -3.17 -10.03
N PRO A 28 24.59 -3.24 -8.70
CA PRO A 28 25.08 -4.44 -8.07
C PRO A 28 24.25 -5.56 -8.67
N SER A 29 24.90 -6.50 -9.32
CA SER A 29 24.22 -7.72 -9.71
C SER A 29 23.88 -8.43 -8.40
N VAL A 30 22.78 -8.00 -7.79
CA VAL A 30 22.25 -8.55 -6.54
C VAL A 30 22.29 -10.08 -6.62
N SER A 31 22.20 -10.61 -7.83
CA SER A 31 22.30 -12.04 -8.11
C SER A 31 23.65 -12.67 -7.81
N GLU A 32 24.78 -11.96 -7.88
CA GLU A 32 26.09 -12.57 -7.68
C GLU A 32 26.59 -12.42 -6.24
N GLU A 33 26.20 -11.37 -5.54
CA GLU A 33 26.64 -11.12 -4.16
C GLU A 33 25.71 -11.72 -3.11
N VAL A 34 24.44 -11.91 -3.44
CA VAL A 34 23.38 -12.37 -2.51
C VAL A 34 23.11 -13.87 -2.62
N GLY A 35 23.86 -14.62 -3.45
CA GLY A 35 23.75 -16.07 -3.56
C GLY A 35 22.96 -16.57 -4.80
N PRO A 36 22.19 -17.64 -4.69
CA PRO A 36 21.63 -18.32 -5.85
C PRO A 36 20.48 -17.59 -6.54
N PHE A 37 20.22 -16.32 -6.20
CA PHE A 37 19.17 -15.55 -6.84
C PHE A 37 19.55 -15.19 -8.27
N VAL A 38 18.66 -15.52 -9.18
CA VAL A 38 18.72 -15.04 -10.54
C VAL A 38 17.46 -14.21 -10.73
N PHE A 39 17.64 -12.91 -10.88
CA PHE A 39 16.54 -12.05 -11.27
C PHE A 39 16.32 -12.20 -12.77
N ASP A 40 15.07 -12.21 -13.20
CA ASP A 40 14.77 -12.03 -14.61
C ASP A 40 15.28 -10.64 -15.06
N GLU A 41 15.70 -10.54 -16.32
CA GLU A 41 16.39 -9.35 -16.84
C GLU A 41 15.59 -8.05 -16.73
N ALA A 42 14.27 -8.13 -16.62
CA ALA A 42 13.39 -6.96 -16.61
C ALA A 42 12.72 -6.73 -15.24
N ILE A 43 12.23 -7.78 -14.60
CA ILE A 43 11.43 -7.66 -13.37
C ILE A 43 11.93 -8.71 -12.37
N PRO A 44 12.70 -8.31 -11.35
CA PRO A 44 13.19 -9.24 -10.36
C PRO A 44 12.05 -9.93 -9.63
N THR A 45 12.00 -11.23 -9.71
CA THR A 45 11.11 -12.04 -8.91
C THR A 45 11.92 -12.96 -8.03
N THR A 46 11.68 -12.90 -6.74
CA THR A 46 12.43 -13.66 -5.75
C THR A 46 11.47 -14.43 -4.88
N THR A 47 11.73 -15.73 -4.75
CA THR A 47 11.01 -16.58 -3.81
C THR A 47 11.99 -17.07 -2.75
N TRP A 48 11.63 -16.91 -1.49
CA TRP A 48 12.51 -17.24 -0.37
C TRP A 48 11.72 -17.67 0.86
N TYR A 49 12.39 -18.38 1.77
CA TYR A 49 11.81 -18.75 3.06
C TYR A 49 12.21 -17.75 4.12
N HIS A 50 11.27 -17.43 5.00
CA HIS A 50 11.62 -16.70 6.21
C HIS A 50 12.69 -17.46 7.00
N TYR A 51 13.73 -16.75 7.40
CA TYR A 51 14.79 -17.26 8.25
C TYR A 51 14.50 -16.87 9.71
N PRO A 52 14.20 -17.82 10.61
CA PRO A 52 13.99 -17.50 12.02
C PRO A 52 15.32 -17.07 12.64
N GLY A 53 15.35 -15.88 13.16
CA GLY A 53 16.51 -15.27 13.78
C GLY A 53 16.54 -13.79 13.47
N THR A 54 17.17 -13.02 14.30
CA THR A 54 17.44 -11.61 14.04
C THR A 54 18.33 -11.50 12.83
N VAL A 55 17.74 -11.34 11.66
CA VAL A 55 18.46 -10.87 10.50
C VAL A 55 18.73 -9.40 10.77
N THR A 56 19.86 -9.12 11.37
CA THR A 56 20.29 -7.75 11.69
C THR A 56 20.65 -6.96 10.43
N GLU A 57 20.85 -7.68 9.33
CA GLU A 57 21.11 -7.12 8.01
C GLU A 57 20.40 -7.99 6.98
N PRO A 58 19.17 -7.65 6.59
CA PRO A 58 18.32 -8.49 5.74
C PRO A 58 18.92 -8.78 4.36
N TRP A 59 19.73 -7.89 3.83
CA TRP A 59 20.46 -8.05 2.57
C TRP A 59 21.79 -8.82 2.70
N ALA A 60 22.31 -8.97 3.89
CA ALA A 60 23.45 -9.86 4.14
C ALA A 60 23.01 -11.33 4.10
N VAL A 61 22.31 -11.69 3.05
CA VAL A 61 21.87 -13.05 2.85
C VAL A 61 23.11 -13.91 2.63
N ASP A 62 23.33 -14.85 3.53
CA ASP A 62 24.36 -15.85 3.34
C ASP A 62 24.07 -16.64 2.05
N ALA A 63 24.91 -16.45 1.05
CA ALA A 63 24.79 -17.14 -0.23
C ALA A 63 24.75 -18.68 -0.10
N THR A 64 25.17 -19.19 1.03
CA THR A 64 25.11 -20.61 1.37
C THR A 64 23.80 -21.01 2.08
N ASN A 65 22.90 -20.05 2.37
CA ASN A 65 21.65 -20.36 3.04
C ASN A 65 20.72 -21.21 2.15
N PRO A 66 20.46 -22.47 2.51
CA PRO A 66 19.66 -23.37 1.67
C PRO A 66 18.17 -23.00 1.62
N LEU A 67 17.75 -22.03 2.43
CA LEU A 67 16.35 -21.59 2.49
C LEU A 67 16.04 -20.55 1.42
N ILE A 68 17.03 -20.02 0.75
CA ILE A 68 16.86 -19.05 -0.32
C ILE A 68 16.86 -19.77 -1.65
N VAL A 69 15.79 -19.63 -2.40
CA VAL A 69 15.58 -20.33 -3.66
C VAL A 69 15.37 -19.30 -4.76
N SER A 70 16.20 -19.32 -5.78
CA SER A 70 15.97 -18.49 -6.95
C SER A 70 14.88 -19.07 -7.86
N ALA A 71 14.18 -18.21 -8.58
CA ALA A 71 13.20 -18.63 -9.58
C ALA A 71 13.79 -19.61 -10.60
N ALA A 72 15.06 -19.44 -10.97
CA ALA A 72 15.76 -20.33 -11.89
C ALA A 72 16.05 -21.74 -11.33
N ASN A 73 16.01 -21.92 -10.02
CA ASN A 73 16.32 -23.19 -9.35
C ASN A 73 15.09 -23.93 -8.80
N ILE A 74 13.89 -23.45 -9.10
CA ILE A 74 12.61 -24.01 -8.61
C ILE A 74 12.33 -25.44 -9.15
N THR A 75 13.12 -25.97 -10.05
CA THR A 75 12.92 -27.32 -10.59
C THR A 75 13.22 -28.45 -9.62
N ALA A 76 13.72 -28.17 -8.43
CA ALA A 76 14.09 -29.19 -7.47
C ALA A 76 12.99 -29.46 -6.45
N ASN A 77 12.19 -30.51 -6.67
CA ASN A 77 11.53 -31.38 -5.69
C ASN A 77 10.90 -30.75 -4.43
N LEU A 78 10.43 -29.51 -4.47
CA LEU A 78 9.60 -28.98 -3.41
C LEU A 78 8.16 -29.41 -3.64
N THR A 79 7.61 -30.19 -2.76
CA THR A 79 6.22 -30.69 -2.82
C THR A 79 5.50 -30.27 -1.54
N GLY A 80 4.23 -29.93 -1.68
CA GLY A 80 3.39 -29.55 -0.56
C GLY A 80 3.07 -28.06 -0.50
N PRO A 81 2.53 -27.56 0.61
CA PRO A 81 2.07 -26.17 0.74
C PRO A 81 3.18 -25.12 0.55
N ASN A 82 4.43 -25.51 0.72
CA ASN A 82 5.61 -24.68 0.55
C ASN A 82 6.26 -24.84 -0.85
N THR A 83 5.50 -25.24 -1.85
CA THR A 83 6.01 -25.27 -3.23
C THR A 83 6.10 -23.84 -3.74
N PRO A 84 7.28 -23.35 -4.16
CA PRO A 84 7.39 -22.02 -4.73
C PRO A 84 6.52 -21.88 -5.97
N ILE A 85 5.77 -20.81 -6.04
CA ILE A 85 5.00 -20.43 -7.21
C ILE A 85 5.78 -19.33 -7.91
N PHE A 86 6.07 -19.53 -9.19
CA PHE A 86 6.68 -18.50 -10.00
C PHE A 86 5.71 -17.32 -10.12
N ALA A 87 6.22 -16.11 -10.00
CA ALA A 87 5.43 -14.89 -10.12
C ALA A 87 6.14 -13.88 -11.01
N ASN A 88 5.35 -13.21 -11.83
CA ASN A 88 5.75 -12.06 -12.63
C ASN A 88 4.80 -10.91 -12.34
N ALA A 89 5.32 -9.70 -12.34
CA ALA A 89 4.56 -8.49 -12.11
C ALA A 89 4.71 -7.50 -13.26
N THR A 90 3.78 -6.57 -13.31
CA THR A 90 3.80 -5.44 -14.25
C THR A 90 3.07 -4.24 -13.63
N TYR A 91 3.13 -3.10 -14.29
CA TYR A 91 2.31 -1.94 -13.95
C TYR A 91 1.64 -1.36 -15.20
N TYR A 92 0.57 -0.61 -14.96
CA TYR A 92 -0.15 0.14 -15.98
C TYR A 92 -0.24 1.59 -15.52
N GLY A 93 0.13 2.54 -16.40
CA GLY A 93 -0.12 3.95 -16.18
C GLY A 93 -1.59 4.25 -16.43
N THR A 94 -2.19 5.03 -15.54
CA THR A 94 -3.59 5.43 -15.68
C THR A 94 -3.79 6.63 -16.60
N GLY A 95 -2.77 7.48 -16.74
CA GLY A 95 -2.83 8.76 -17.41
C GLY A 95 -3.51 9.86 -16.59
N TRP A 96 -3.66 9.66 -15.28
CA TRP A 96 -4.29 10.58 -14.33
C TRP A 96 -3.35 10.88 -13.17
N ASP A 97 -3.50 12.07 -12.59
CA ASP A 97 -2.77 12.47 -11.38
C ASP A 97 -3.22 11.68 -10.17
N THR A 98 -2.37 11.55 -9.17
CA THR A 98 -2.72 10.98 -7.86
C THR A 98 -1.95 11.64 -6.72
N PHE A 99 -2.48 11.51 -5.52
CA PHE A 99 -1.83 11.84 -4.26
C PHE A 99 -2.40 10.91 -3.19
N GLU A 100 -1.54 10.32 -2.35
CA GLU A 100 -1.95 9.30 -1.38
C GLU A 100 -2.80 8.22 -2.06
N PRO A 101 -2.19 7.45 -2.98
CA PRO A 101 -2.93 6.56 -3.86
C PRO A 101 -3.70 5.50 -3.09
N THR A 102 -5.02 5.44 -3.26
CA THR A 102 -5.88 4.38 -2.76
C THR A 102 -6.59 3.67 -3.90
N ILE A 103 -6.84 2.39 -3.70
CA ILE A 103 -7.41 1.49 -4.70
C ILE A 103 -8.58 0.71 -4.10
N GLY A 104 -9.51 0.29 -4.93
CA GLY A 104 -10.56 -0.63 -4.56
C GLY A 104 -11.00 -1.47 -5.75
N VAL A 105 -11.48 -2.68 -5.48
CA VAL A 105 -12.00 -3.59 -6.49
C VAL A 105 -13.38 -4.06 -6.07
N THR A 106 -14.37 -3.98 -6.97
CA THR A 106 -15.71 -4.53 -6.73
C THR A 106 -15.83 -5.95 -7.26
N SER A 107 -16.85 -6.68 -6.82
CA SER A 107 -17.16 -8.03 -7.30
C SER A 107 -17.50 -8.08 -8.80
N SER A 108 -17.76 -6.93 -9.42
CA SER A 108 -17.89 -6.83 -10.88
C SER A 108 -16.55 -6.99 -11.61
N GLY A 109 -15.43 -6.96 -10.90
CA GLY A 109 -14.07 -6.91 -11.43
C GLY A 109 -13.64 -5.51 -11.89
N ALA A 110 -14.42 -4.48 -11.58
CA ALA A 110 -14.04 -3.10 -11.83
C ALA A 110 -13.01 -2.65 -10.79
N ILE A 111 -11.96 -1.99 -11.25
CA ILE A 111 -10.88 -1.43 -10.43
C ILE A 111 -11.07 0.07 -10.36
N PHE A 112 -10.96 0.62 -9.17
CA PHE A 112 -11.12 2.04 -8.89
C PHE A 112 -9.86 2.60 -8.25
N PHE A 113 -9.56 3.85 -8.55
CA PHE A 113 -8.38 4.55 -8.06
C PHE A 113 -8.70 6.01 -7.80
N THR A 114 -8.05 6.62 -6.81
CA THR A 114 -8.18 8.05 -6.54
C THR A 114 -7.44 8.89 -7.58
N ASN A 115 -8.13 9.84 -8.20
CA ASN A 115 -7.55 10.89 -9.02
C ASN A 115 -7.56 12.21 -8.27
N TYR A 116 -6.46 12.94 -8.27
CA TYR A 116 -6.30 14.15 -7.50
C TYR A 116 -5.39 15.16 -8.21
N ASN A 117 -5.94 16.28 -8.62
CA ASN A 117 -5.23 17.33 -9.35
C ASN A 117 -4.63 18.42 -8.44
N GLY A 118 -4.51 18.17 -7.15
CA GLY A 118 -3.90 19.10 -6.21
C GLY A 118 -4.88 19.87 -5.33
N LEU A 119 -4.33 20.70 -4.44
CA LEU A 119 -5.12 21.52 -3.51
C LEU A 119 -6.09 22.43 -4.26
N GLY A 120 -7.36 22.33 -3.91
CA GLY A 120 -8.43 23.13 -4.48
C GLY A 120 -9.44 22.34 -5.29
N ASP A 121 -9.08 21.13 -5.70
CA ASP A 121 -9.99 20.17 -6.33
C ASP A 121 -10.49 19.14 -5.30
N GLY A 122 -11.65 18.56 -5.55
CA GLY A 122 -12.14 17.40 -4.81
C GLY A 122 -11.49 16.12 -5.30
N THR A 123 -11.64 15.06 -4.54
CA THR A 123 -11.23 13.72 -4.98
C THR A 123 -12.16 13.23 -6.09
N HIS A 124 -11.61 12.89 -7.23
CA HIS A 124 -12.28 12.15 -8.28
C HIS A 124 -11.88 10.68 -8.24
N ILE A 125 -12.75 9.82 -8.73
CA ILE A 125 -12.50 8.40 -8.85
C ILE A 125 -12.40 8.05 -10.32
N ILE A 126 -11.33 7.35 -10.68
CA ILE A 126 -11.18 6.75 -12.00
C ILE A 126 -11.47 5.25 -11.90
N ARG A 127 -11.96 4.67 -12.99
CA ARG A 127 -12.37 3.27 -13.07
C ARG A 127 -11.74 2.59 -14.27
N SER A 128 -11.31 1.34 -14.09
CA SER A 128 -10.98 0.42 -15.17
C SER A 128 -11.90 -0.80 -15.14
N ARG A 129 -12.38 -1.21 -16.30
CA ARG A 129 -13.17 -2.46 -16.50
C ARG A 129 -12.42 -3.50 -17.34
N ASP A 130 -11.18 -3.26 -17.65
CA ASP A 130 -10.33 -4.10 -18.50
C ASP A 130 -8.97 -4.42 -17.85
N GLN A 131 -9.00 -4.62 -16.54
CA GLN A 131 -7.83 -5.01 -15.74
C GLN A 131 -6.68 -3.99 -15.84
N GLY A 132 -6.99 -2.71 -15.68
CA GLY A 132 -6.03 -1.62 -15.60
C GLY A 132 -5.53 -1.10 -16.95
N GLN A 133 -6.00 -1.62 -18.08
CA GLN A 133 -5.49 -1.23 -19.39
C GLN A 133 -6.04 0.11 -19.88
N THR A 134 -7.29 0.43 -19.56
CA THR A 134 -7.89 1.75 -19.85
C THR A 134 -8.67 2.26 -18.65
N TRP A 135 -8.72 3.59 -18.52
CA TRP A 135 -9.31 4.27 -17.38
C TRP A 135 -10.26 5.35 -17.83
N GLU A 136 -11.32 5.56 -17.07
CA GLU A 136 -12.30 6.63 -17.25
C GLU A 136 -12.58 7.31 -15.91
N ASP A 137 -12.82 8.63 -15.93
CA ASP A 137 -13.26 9.37 -14.77
C ASP A 137 -14.75 9.08 -14.54
N VAL A 138 -15.09 8.58 -13.36
CA VAL A 138 -16.47 8.29 -12.95
C VAL A 138 -16.99 9.24 -11.87
N GLY A 139 -16.25 10.26 -11.58
CA GLY A 139 -16.67 11.36 -10.72
C GLY A 139 -16.31 11.19 -9.24
N PRO A 140 -17.14 11.76 -8.35
CA PRO A 140 -18.47 12.33 -8.59
C PRO A 140 -18.47 13.60 -9.42
N PHE A 141 -19.41 13.68 -10.35
CA PHE A 141 -19.59 14.87 -11.17
C PHE A 141 -20.59 15.82 -10.54
N GLY A 142 -20.17 16.96 -10.18
CA GLY A 142 -20.89 18.20 -10.27
C GLY A 142 -22.06 18.51 -9.44
N MET A 143 -22.34 18.09 -8.25
CA MET A 143 -23.12 18.97 -7.35
C MET A 143 -22.25 20.10 -6.80
N SER A 144 -21.03 19.86 -6.79
CA SER A 144 -19.97 20.74 -6.36
C SER A 144 -19.85 21.96 -7.29
N ASP A 145 -19.67 21.75 -8.57
CA ASP A 145 -19.37 22.81 -9.55
C ASP A 145 -20.54 23.77 -9.75
N ASP A 146 -21.75 23.27 -9.81
CA ASP A 146 -22.97 24.07 -10.01
C ASP A 146 -23.34 24.93 -8.79
N GLN A 147 -22.82 24.63 -7.63
CA GLN A 147 -23.12 25.36 -6.39
C GLN A 147 -21.91 26.07 -5.78
N GLY A 148 -20.73 25.95 -6.39
CA GLY A 148 -19.50 26.54 -5.88
C GLY A 148 -19.07 25.95 -4.52
N GLN A 149 -19.41 24.69 -4.29
CA GLN A 149 -19.15 23.99 -3.03
C GLN A 149 -18.59 22.61 -3.31
N THR A 150 -17.57 22.53 -4.16
CA THR A 150 -16.75 21.32 -4.17
C THR A 150 -16.03 21.26 -2.83
N PRO A 151 -16.16 20.20 -2.05
CA PRO A 151 -15.27 19.99 -0.92
C PRO A 151 -13.86 19.86 -1.49
N ASN A 152 -13.05 20.88 -1.35
CA ASN A 152 -11.65 20.75 -1.67
C ASN A 152 -11.07 19.65 -0.78
N SER A 153 -10.34 18.72 -1.37
CA SER A 153 -9.63 17.72 -0.61
C SER A 153 -8.19 18.15 -0.35
N ASN A 154 -7.70 17.94 0.86
CA ASN A 154 -6.27 17.96 1.15
C ASN A 154 -5.70 16.57 0.90
N ASP A 155 -6.44 15.53 1.29
CA ASP A 155 -6.04 14.15 1.19
C ASP A 155 -7.20 13.35 0.60
N PRO A 156 -7.03 12.77 -0.60
CA PRO A 156 -8.03 11.93 -1.25
C PRO A 156 -8.07 10.56 -0.57
N TYR A 157 -9.24 9.90 -0.57
CA TYR A 157 -9.34 8.53 -0.09
C TYR A 157 -10.51 7.81 -0.74
N LEU A 158 -10.27 6.55 -1.12
CA LEU A 158 -11.25 5.62 -1.63
C LEU A 158 -11.24 4.34 -0.79
N TYR A 159 -12.42 3.81 -0.52
CA TYR A 159 -12.62 2.50 0.07
C TYR A 159 -13.74 1.77 -0.66
N VAL A 160 -13.55 0.48 -0.93
CA VAL A 160 -14.60 -0.40 -1.43
C VAL A 160 -15.03 -1.35 -0.32
N ASP A 161 -16.32 -1.32 0.01
CA ASP A 161 -16.90 -2.21 1.00
C ASP A 161 -17.03 -3.63 0.42
N LYS A 162 -16.23 -4.54 0.89
CA LYS A 162 -16.22 -5.94 0.43
C LYS A 162 -17.50 -6.73 0.70
N PHE A 163 -18.42 -6.22 1.50
CA PHE A 163 -19.66 -6.90 1.85
C PHE A 163 -20.83 -6.52 0.93
N ASN A 164 -20.79 -5.37 0.27
CA ASN A 164 -21.87 -4.90 -0.58
C ASN A 164 -21.43 -4.09 -1.81
N ASP A 165 -20.12 -4.09 -2.12
CA ASP A 165 -19.52 -3.38 -3.27
C ASP A 165 -19.74 -1.84 -3.26
N ARG A 166 -20.07 -1.26 -2.12
CA ARG A 166 -20.20 0.19 -2.03
C ARG A 166 -18.85 0.86 -2.12
N LEU A 167 -18.72 1.76 -3.07
CA LEU A 167 -17.60 2.71 -3.12
C LEU A 167 -17.86 3.82 -2.12
N VAL A 168 -16.88 4.13 -1.29
CA VAL A 168 -16.91 5.24 -0.34
C VAL A 168 -15.72 6.13 -0.63
N LYS A 169 -15.98 7.39 -0.90
CA LYS A 169 -14.97 8.39 -1.20
C LYS A 169 -14.96 9.46 -0.11
N PHE A 170 -13.78 9.92 0.25
CA PHE A 170 -13.58 11.00 1.21
C PHE A 170 -12.91 12.22 0.58
N ASP A 171 -13.34 13.39 1.04
CA ASP A 171 -12.63 14.66 0.89
C ASP A 171 -12.30 15.22 2.26
N MET A 172 -11.04 15.44 2.55
CA MET A 172 -10.60 16.14 3.75
C MET A 172 -10.45 17.63 3.46
N HIS A 173 -11.43 18.40 3.91
CA HIS A 173 -11.44 19.84 3.69
C HIS A 173 -10.66 20.60 4.77
N ALA A 174 -9.58 21.25 4.36
CA ALA A 174 -8.77 22.14 5.20
C ALA A 174 -8.27 21.52 6.51
N LEU A 175 -8.04 20.22 6.55
CA LEU A 175 -7.65 19.43 7.73
C LEU A 175 -8.62 19.61 8.93
N THR A 176 -9.88 19.90 8.67
CA THR A 176 -10.87 20.21 9.73
C THR A 176 -12.21 19.52 9.57
N ALA A 177 -12.57 19.14 8.36
CA ALA A 177 -13.86 18.54 8.07
C ALA A 177 -13.70 17.46 6.99
N MET A 178 -14.42 16.37 7.17
CA MET A 178 -14.49 15.29 6.22
C MET A 178 -15.86 15.26 5.56
N PHE A 179 -15.87 15.04 4.25
CA PHE A 179 -17.07 14.79 3.47
C PHE A 179 -16.99 13.40 2.87
N VAL A 180 -18.09 12.69 2.92
CA VAL A 180 -18.25 11.34 2.38
C VAL A 180 -19.25 11.37 1.26
N GLU A 181 -18.92 10.74 0.16
CA GLU A 181 -19.82 10.38 -0.94
C GLU A 181 -19.72 8.89 -1.19
N TYR A 182 -20.80 8.26 -1.63
CA TYR A 182 -20.78 6.84 -1.95
C TYR A 182 -21.51 6.55 -3.26
N SER A 183 -21.13 5.43 -3.88
CA SER A 183 -21.77 4.86 -5.06
C SER A 183 -22.08 3.38 -4.82
N ASP A 184 -23.27 2.93 -5.25
CA ASP A 184 -23.73 1.54 -5.20
C ASP A 184 -23.84 0.91 -6.59
N ASP A 185 -23.30 1.55 -7.62
CA ASP A 185 -23.44 1.16 -9.02
C ASP A 185 -22.13 1.35 -9.82
N ASP A 186 -21.01 0.97 -9.19
CA ASP A 186 -19.68 1.06 -9.82
C ASP A 186 -19.31 2.48 -10.27
N GLY A 187 -19.72 3.50 -9.54
CA GLY A 187 -19.40 4.90 -9.86
C GLY A 187 -20.29 5.54 -10.93
N GLU A 188 -21.35 4.87 -11.43
CA GLU A 188 -22.28 5.47 -12.40
C GLU A 188 -23.09 6.62 -11.79
N THR A 189 -23.44 6.49 -10.51
CA THR A 189 -24.08 7.57 -9.75
C THR A 189 -23.50 7.69 -8.34
N TRP A 190 -23.48 8.91 -7.82
CA TRP A 190 -22.95 9.22 -6.50
C TRP A 190 -24.00 9.89 -5.61
N SER A 191 -23.90 9.63 -4.31
CA SER A 191 -24.69 10.36 -3.30
C SER A 191 -24.28 11.83 -3.26
N THR A 192 -25.08 12.63 -2.59
CA THR A 192 -24.64 13.98 -2.19
C THR A 192 -23.60 13.88 -1.07
N PRO A 193 -22.65 14.83 -0.98
CA PRO A 193 -21.67 14.85 0.09
C PRO A 193 -22.33 14.93 1.47
N PHE A 194 -21.94 14.04 2.39
CA PHE A 194 -22.35 14.06 3.79
C PHE A 194 -21.17 14.45 4.66
N PRO A 195 -21.32 15.42 5.59
CA PRO A 195 -20.25 15.75 6.50
C PRO A 195 -20.06 14.63 7.56
N VAL A 196 -18.82 14.26 7.80
CA VAL A 196 -18.40 13.52 8.99
C VAL A 196 -17.77 14.52 9.94
N GLU A 197 -18.43 14.79 11.04
CA GLU A 197 -17.98 15.83 11.98
C GLU A 197 -16.67 15.43 12.66
N GLY A 198 -15.72 16.38 12.70
CA GLY A 198 -14.51 16.32 13.49
C GLY A 198 -14.49 17.38 14.59
N TYR A 199 -14.13 16.97 15.79
CA TYR A 199 -14.02 17.90 16.93
C TYR A 199 -12.66 18.55 17.07
N TYR A 200 -11.61 17.94 16.53
CA TYR A 200 -10.23 18.31 16.77
C TYR A 200 -9.50 18.55 15.46
N ALA A 201 -9.16 19.79 15.21
CA ALA A 201 -8.33 20.18 14.09
C ALA A 201 -6.89 20.50 14.57
N PRO A 202 -5.88 20.31 13.73
CA PRO A 202 -5.92 19.68 12.41
C PRO A 202 -6.15 18.17 12.50
N GLN A 203 -6.75 17.61 11.46
CA GLN A 203 -6.97 16.19 11.28
C GLN A 203 -6.15 15.70 10.09
N ASP A 204 -5.72 14.45 10.13
CA ASP A 204 -4.87 13.86 9.12
C ASP A 204 -4.99 12.35 9.10
N HIS A 205 -4.67 11.74 7.95
CA HIS A 205 -4.58 10.30 7.78
C HIS A 205 -5.91 9.58 8.05
N GLN A 206 -6.91 9.87 7.21
CA GLN A 206 -8.23 9.25 7.27
C GLN A 206 -8.19 7.79 6.82
N SER A 207 -8.99 6.96 7.44
CA SER A 207 -9.21 5.59 7.00
C SER A 207 -10.59 5.09 7.43
N ILE A 208 -11.16 4.18 6.65
CA ILE A 208 -12.46 3.58 6.91
C ILE A 208 -12.41 2.08 6.68
N ALA A 209 -13.20 1.35 7.44
CA ALA A 209 -13.52 -0.04 7.14
C ALA A 209 -14.97 -0.33 7.48
N SER A 210 -15.47 -1.40 6.90
CA SER A 210 -16.79 -1.96 7.18
C SER A 210 -16.68 -3.33 7.85
N MET A 211 -17.72 -3.70 8.59
CA MET A 211 -17.86 -5.02 9.16
C MET A 211 -19.35 -5.36 9.39
N PRO A 212 -19.75 -6.63 9.30
CA PRO A 212 -21.07 -7.08 9.73
C PRO A 212 -21.26 -6.80 11.23
N HIS A 213 -22.40 -6.25 11.61
CA HIS A 213 -22.65 -5.98 13.02
C HIS A 213 -24.16 -5.94 13.32
N GLU A 214 -24.58 -6.49 14.46
CA GLU A 214 -25.98 -6.57 14.89
C GLU A 214 -26.67 -5.22 15.06
N ASN A 215 -25.92 -4.15 15.26
CA ASN A 215 -26.42 -2.78 15.39
C ASN A 215 -26.59 -2.05 14.05
N ALA A 216 -26.23 -2.68 12.93
CA ALA A 216 -26.45 -2.08 11.62
C ALA A 216 -27.95 -1.86 11.38
N LEU A 217 -28.31 -0.70 10.87
CA LEU A 217 -29.69 -0.32 10.55
C LEU A 217 -30.01 -0.54 9.06
N VAL A 218 -29.00 -0.60 8.24
CA VAL A 218 -29.08 -0.78 6.78
C VAL A 218 -27.94 -1.69 6.33
N GLY A 219 -28.24 -2.70 5.51
CA GLY A 219 -27.25 -3.53 4.83
C GLY A 219 -26.44 -4.47 5.73
N ASP A 220 -26.85 -4.66 6.98
CA ASP A 220 -26.18 -5.53 7.98
C ASP A 220 -24.70 -5.17 8.25
N VAL A 221 -24.24 -3.99 7.79
CA VAL A 221 -22.85 -3.53 7.86
C VAL A 221 -22.76 -2.21 8.61
N VAL A 222 -21.79 -2.11 9.49
CA VAL A 222 -21.39 -0.86 10.16
C VAL A 222 -20.11 -0.35 9.51
N TYR A 223 -20.04 0.95 9.25
CA TYR A 223 -18.81 1.62 8.83
C TYR A 223 -18.16 2.29 10.03
N VAL A 224 -16.86 2.15 10.15
CA VAL A 224 -16.04 2.86 11.12
C VAL A 224 -14.95 3.64 10.41
N TYR A 225 -15.00 4.93 10.62
CA TYR A 225 -14.03 5.90 10.12
C TYR A 225 -13.12 6.33 11.26
N CYS A 226 -11.82 6.33 11.07
CA CYS A 226 -10.84 6.84 12.02
C CYS A 226 -9.94 7.89 11.36
N ILE A 227 -9.47 8.83 12.17
CA ILE A 227 -8.56 9.88 11.77
C ILE A 227 -7.65 10.27 12.94
N ASN A 228 -6.41 10.62 12.65
CA ASN A 228 -5.54 11.21 13.65
C ASN A 228 -5.84 12.70 13.83
N THR A 229 -5.66 13.16 15.05
CA THR A 229 -5.65 14.59 15.34
C THR A 229 -4.22 15.09 15.40
N GLY A 230 -3.98 16.34 15.00
CA GLY A 230 -2.67 16.96 15.06
C GLY A 230 -2.12 17.18 16.47
N SER A 231 -2.80 16.66 17.50
CA SER A 231 -2.34 16.68 18.88
C SER A 231 -1.93 15.27 19.31
N PRO A 232 -0.64 15.03 19.57
CA PRO A 232 -0.20 13.72 20.08
C PRO A 232 -0.90 13.28 21.35
N ALA A 233 -1.38 14.24 22.17
CA ALA A 233 -2.10 13.94 23.39
C ALA A 233 -3.55 13.44 23.15
N LEU A 234 -4.11 13.69 21.95
CA LEU A 234 -5.47 13.31 21.61
C LEU A 234 -5.54 12.03 20.76
N GLY A 235 -4.45 11.69 20.07
CA GLY A 235 -4.36 10.47 19.27
C GLY A 235 -5.45 10.34 18.21
N ALA A 236 -5.77 9.12 17.84
CA ALA A 236 -6.79 8.83 16.86
C ALA A 236 -8.20 9.03 17.42
N GLN A 237 -9.10 9.53 16.56
CA GLN A 237 -10.52 9.68 16.82
C GLN A 237 -11.29 8.85 15.79
N CYS A 238 -12.31 8.14 16.24
CA CYS A 238 -13.13 7.31 15.36
C CYS A 238 -14.59 7.73 15.43
N SER A 239 -15.29 7.59 14.33
CA SER A 239 -16.74 7.78 14.21
C SER A 239 -17.32 6.57 13.48
N ARG A 240 -18.56 6.23 13.74
CA ARG A 240 -19.23 5.11 13.06
C ARG A 240 -20.54 5.51 12.44
N SER A 241 -20.91 4.82 11.40
CA SER A 241 -22.22 4.89 10.78
C SER A 241 -22.92 3.54 10.90
N LEU A 242 -24.15 3.57 11.37
CA LEU A 242 -25.04 2.39 11.47
C LEU A 242 -26.03 2.31 10.31
N ASP A 243 -26.12 3.33 9.48
CA ASP A 243 -27.11 3.50 8.42
C ASP A 243 -26.53 3.60 7.01
N GLY A 244 -25.40 2.93 6.80
CA GLY A 244 -24.79 2.86 5.49
C GLY A 244 -24.02 4.13 5.06
N GLY A 245 -23.53 4.92 6.00
CA GLY A 245 -22.75 6.13 5.72
C GLY A 245 -23.57 7.42 5.64
N HIS A 246 -24.89 7.37 5.86
CA HIS A 246 -25.76 8.55 5.79
C HIS A 246 -25.62 9.47 7.01
N THR A 247 -25.48 8.88 8.20
CA THR A 247 -25.23 9.62 9.44
C THR A 247 -24.08 8.99 10.21
N TRP A 248 -23.36 9.82 10.94
CA TRP A 248 -22.19 9.42 11.67
C TRP A 248 -22.31 9.81 13.14
N ASP A 249 -21.95 8.89 14.04
CA ASP A 249 -21.84 9.18 15.47
C ASP A 249 -20.79 10.29 15.69
N PRO A 250 -20.91 11.10 16.77
CA PRO A 250 -19.84 12.01 17.16
C PRO A 250 -18.51 11.26 17.36
N GLN A 251 -17.43 11.88 16.92
CA GLN A 251 -16.09 11.32 17.09
C GLN A 251 -15.79 10.96 18.55
N ARG A 252 -15.15 9.82 18.73
CA ARG A 252 -14.70 9.27 20.01
C ARG A 252 -13.25 8.90 19.92
N ILE A 253 -12.60 8.81 21.08
CA ILE A 253 -11.22 8.33 21.14
C ILE A 253 -11.16 6.89 20.61
N GLY A 254 -10.23 6.64 19.66
CA GLY A 254 -9.97 5.33 19.04
C GLY A 254 -8.93 4.50 19.80
N TYR A 255 -8.89 4.61 21.13
CA TYR A 255 -7.93 3.94 22.02
C TYR A 255 -8.53 3.78 23.42
N PRO A 256 -7.93 2.98 24.33
CA PRO A 256 -8.43 2.83 25.71
C PRO A 256 -8.54 4.15 26.46
N THR A 257 -9.65 4.34 27.18
CA THR A 257 -9.93 5.61 27.91
C THR A 257 -8.89 5.93 28.97
N GLU A 258 -8.28 4.93 29.58
CA GLU A 258 -7.20 5.05 30.55
C GLU A 258 -5.90 5.62 29.96
N SER A 259 -5.73 5.50 28.66
CA SER A 259 -4.58 6.02 27.93
C SER A 259 -4.78 7.47 27.45
N PHE A 260 -5.91 8.11 27.77
CA PHE A 260 -6.19 9.49 27.36
C PHE A 260 -5.11 10.46 27.86
N GLY A 261 -4.53 11.22 26.93
CA GLY A 261 -3.44 12.16 27.21
C GLY A 261 -2.05 11.53 27.29
N ASN A 262 -1.92 10.21 27.16
CA ASN A 262 -0.65 9.49 27.19
C ASN A 262 -0.40 8.71 25.90
N GLN A 263 -0.94 9.18 24.78
CA GLN A 263 -0.68 8.54 23.49
C GLN A 263 0.73 8.89 23.01
N CYS A 264 1.46 7.89 22.55
CA CYS A 264 2.65 8.11 21.75
C CYS A 264 2.20 8.48 20.34
N SER A 265 2.78 9.52 19.79
CA SER A 265 2.39 10.08 18.50
C SER A 265 2.81 9.19 17.35
N GLY A 266 2.03 9.20 16.30
CA GLY A 266 2.22 8.57 15.02
C GLY A 266 0.90 8.55 14.29
N LEU A 267 0.94 8.58 12.96
CA LEU A 267 -0.25 8.36 12.16
C LEU A 267 -0.64 6.88 12.26
N HIS A 268 -1.92 6.58 12.15
CA HIS A 268 -2.35 5.18 12.11
C HIS A 268 -2.33 4.65 10.68
N GLY A 269 -2.20 3.34 10.52
CA GLY A 269 -2.41 2.68 9.24
C GLY A 269 -3.90 2.57 8.87
N HIS A 270 -4.17 1.99 7.74
CA HIS A 270 -5.53 1.72 7.30
C HIS A 270 -6.25 0.82 8.31
N VAL A 271 -7.51 1.13 8.61
CA VAL A 271 -8.35 0.29 9.46
C VAL A 271 -8.84 -0.93 8.70
N ALA A 272 -8.98 -2.06 9.38
CA ALA A 272 -9.44 -3.31 8.78
C ALA A 272 -10.61 -3.91 9.56
N GLY A 273 -11.68 -4.28 8.84
CA GLY A 273 -12.85 -4.93 9.41
C GLY A 273 -12.87 -6.44 9.16
N GLY A 274 -13.19 -7.21 10.20
CA GLY A 274 -13.36 -8.65 10.13
C GLY A 274 -14.82 -9.06 9.92
N SER A 275 -15.02 -10.23 9.30
CA SER A 275 -16.35 -10.82 9.11
C SER A 275 -17.04 -11.21 10.43
N ASP A 276 -16.30 -11.26 11.53
CA ASP A 276 -16.79 -11.52 12.89
C ASP A 276 -17.33 -10.27 13.60
N GLY A 277 -17.33 -9.09 12.94
CA GLY A 277 -17.77 -7.82 13.50
C GLY A 277 -16.71 -7.07 14.30
N SER A 278 -15.47 -7.53 14.27
CA SER A 278 -14.32 -6.85 14.85
C SER A 278 -13.74 -5.82 13.89
N ILE A 279 -13.09 -4.79 14.44
CA ILE A 279 -12.34 -3.82 13.66
C ILE A 279 -11.00 -3.54 14.31
N TYR A 280 -9.98 -3.35 13.49
CA TYR A 280 -8.60 -3.19 13.91
C TYR A 280 -7.99 -1.94 13.27
N ARG A 281 -7.18 -1.26 14.04
CA ARG A 281 -6.42 -0.07 13.62
C ARG A 281 -4.99 -0.19 14.11
N GLY A 282 -4.04 -0.24 13.20
CA GLY A 282 -2.62 -0.24 13.54
C GLY A 282 -2.14 1.16 13.89
N ASN A 283 -1.27 1.28 14.90
CA ASN A 283 -0.68 2.56 15.29
C ASN A 283 0.60 2.32 16.09
N PRO A 284 1.58 3.23 16.02
CA PRO A 284 2.65 3.24 17.01
C PRO A 284 2.11 3.38 18.43
N SER A 285 2.64 2.59 19.35
CA SER A 285 2.45 2.78 20.80
C SER A 285 3.74 3.27 21.45
N CYS A 286 3.68 3.55 22.77
CA CYS A 286 4.87 3.93 23.52
C CYS A 286 5.88 2.76 23.67
N GLU A 287 5.46 1.55 23.41
CA GLU A 287 6.27 0.34 23.56
C GLU A 287 6.76 -0.24 22.25
N GLY A 288 6.12 0.13 21.11
CA GLY A 288 6.44 -0.37 19.78
C GLY A 288 5.23 -0.36 18.85
N PRO A 289 5.25 -1.12 17.75
CA PRO A 289 4.09 -1.28 16.90
C PRO A 289 2.95 -1.95 17.68
N ALA A 290 1.72 -1.44 17.50
CA ALA A 290 0.55 -1.92 18.21
C ALA A 290 -0.68 -1.96 17.30
N VAL A 291 -1.66 -2.77 17.70
CA VAL A 291 -3.00 -2.81 17.10
C VAL A 291 -4.02 -2.45 18.16
N TYR A 292 -4.92 -1.57 17.79
CA TYR A 292 -6.09 -1.20 18.57
C TYR A 292 -7.29 -1.96 18.02
N ALA A 293 -7.92 -2.76 18.86
CA ALA A 293 -9.04 -3.61 18.50
C ALA A 293 -10.36 -3.11 19.13
N SER A 294 -11.42 -3.16 18.36
CA SER A 294 -12.79 -2.96 18.84
C SER A 294 -13.67 -4.14 18.43
N HIS A 295 -14.49 -4.62 19.37
CA HIS A 295 -15.44 -5.72 19.17
C HIS A 295 -16.90 -5.28 19.38
N ASP A 296 -17.15 -3.98 19.40
CA ASP A 296 -18.45 -3.38 19.61
C ASP A 296 -18.82 -2.32 18.56
N GLY A 297 -18.31 -2.53 17.35
CA GLY A 297 -18.60 -1.64 16.21
C GLY A 297 -17.86 -0.31 16.30
N GLY A 298 -16.63 -0.28 16.78
CA GLY A 298 -15.81 0.92 16.86
C GLY A 298 -16.15 1.85 18.04
N TYR A 299 -16.90 1.34 19.05
CA TYR A 299 -17.35 2.16 20.17
C TYR A 299 -16.32 2.23 21.30
N THR A 300 -15.72 1.09 21.65
CA THR A 300 -14.60 1.00 22.61
C THR A 300 -13.43 0.27 22.00
N TRP A 301 -12.23 0.58 22.49
CA TRP A 301 -10.98 0.08 21.94
C TRP A 301 -10.08 -0.49 23.02
N SER A 302 -9.37 -1.56 22.69
CA SER A 302 -8.27 -2.14 23.49
C SER A 302 -6.96 -2.01 22.73
N GLU A 303 -5.85 -1.82 23.43
CA GLU A 303 -4.51 -1.71 22.85
C GLU A 303 -3.75 -3.03 23.05
N HIS A 304 -3.12 -3.51 21.97
CA HIS A 304 -2.32 -4.73 21.96
C HIS A 304 -0.99 -4.44 21.28
N THR A 305 0.09 -4.43 22.04
CA THR A 305 1.45 -4.30 21.52
C THR A 305 1.80 -5.56 20.73
N ILE A 306 2.25 -5.40 19.48
CA ILE A 306 2.67 -6.52 18.63
C ILE A 306 3.98 -7.09 19.15
N THR A 307 4.96 -6.24 19.37
CA THR A 307 6.29 -6.63 19.86
C THR A 307 6.99 -5.42 20.48
N THR A 308 7.90 -5.74 21.42
CA THR A 308 8.85 -4.76 21.99
C THR A 308 10.29 -5.02 21.54
N GLU A 309 10.52 -6.09 20.78
CA GLU A 309 11.86 -6.52 20.35
C GLU A 309 12.25 -5.91 19.01
N VAL A 310 11.27 -5.72 18.15
CA VAL A 310 11.44 -5.07 16.85
C VAL A 310 10.82 -3.70 16.92
N GLY A 311 11.66 -2.67 16.90
CA GLY A 311 11.23 -1.28 16.99
C GLY A 311 10.43 -0.83 15.77
N MET A 312 9.99 0.41 15.82
CA MET A 312 9.31 1.06 14.72
C MET A 312 10.03 2.34 14.32
N GLN A 313 10.21 2.54 13.02
CA GLN A 313 10.76 3.78 12.49
C GLN A 313 9.71 4.89 12.59
N GLN A 314 10.16 6.10 12.84
CA GLN A 314 9.35 7.30 12.92
C GLN A 314 9.82 8.30 11.87
N GLY A 315 9.39 8.12 10.65
CA GLY A 315 9.65 8.99 9.51
C GLY A 315 8.35 9.24 8.74
N TRP A 316 8.31 10.19 7.80
CA TRP A 316 7.07 10.48 7.09
C TRP A 316 6.62 9.32 6.19
N HIS A 317 7.51 8.50 5.72
CA HIS A 317 7.23 7.32 4.89
C HIS A 317 7.20 6.00 5.67
N SER A 318 7.30 6.04 7.00
CA SER A 318 7.44 4.85 7.83
C SER A 318 6.71 4.92 9.18
N HIS A 319 5.77 5.82 9.31
CA HIS A 319 5.13 6.14 10.59
C HIS A 319 3.93 5.26 10.93
N GLU A 320 3.44 4.46 10.02
CA GLU A 320 2.21 3.69 10.21
C GLU A 320 2.46 2.21 10.51
N VAL A 321 1.46 1.60 11.15
CA VAL A 321 1.26 0.15 11.24
C VAL A 321 0.04 -0.18 10.42
N ALA A 322 0.19 -0.85 9.29
CA ALA A 322 -0.92 -1.27 8.46
C ALA A 322 -1.50 -2.61 8.95
N THR A 323 -2.82 -2.76 8.87
CA THR A 323 -3.54 -3.96 9.34
C THR A 323 -4.47 -4.53 8.28
N ALA A 324 -4.62 -5.86 8.28
CA ALA A 324 -5.60 -6.58 7.48
C ALA A 324 -6.23 -7.72 8.28
N VAL A 325 -7.41 -8.18 7.85
CA VAL A 325 -8.08 -9.35 8.44
C VAL A 325 -8.38 -10.34 7.32
N ASP A 326 -7.89 -11.57 7.46
CA ASP A 326 -8.15 -12.64 6.50
C ASP A 326 -9.57 -13.23 6.64
N GLU A 327 -9.97 -14.06 5.68
CA GLU A 327 -11.30 -14.69 5.71
C GLU A 327 -11.51 -15.66 6.90
N GLY A 328 -10.42 -16.10 7.55
CA GLY A 328 -10.45 -16.88 8.79
C GLY A 328 -10.63 -16.02 10.05
N GLY A 329 -10.62 -14.70 9.92
CA GLY A 329 -10.71 -13.76 11.06
C GLY A 329 -9.38 -13.53 11.77
N ASN A 330 -8.25 -13.95 11.19
CA ASN A 330 -6.94 -13.67 11.75
C ASN A 330 -6.48 -12.27 11.38
N VAL A 331 -5.78 -11.62 12.30
CA VAL A 331 -5.30 -10.24 12.12
C VAL A 331 -3.84 -10.25 11.68
N HIS A 332 -3.55 -9.51 10.65
CA HIS A 332 -2.21 -9.36 10.10
C HIS A 332 -1.77 -7.89 10.24
N ALA A 333 -0.49 -7.68 10.54
CA ALA A 333 0.06 -6.34 10.69
C ALA A 333 1.45 -6.24 10.07
N THR A 334 1.74 -5.08 9.46
CA THR A 334 3.06 -4.75 8.93
C THR A 334 3.46 -3.33 9.31
N TRP A 335 4.75 -3.11 9.47
CA TRP A 335 5.33 -1.81 9.82
C TRP A 335 6.77 -1.72 9.33
N ILE A 336 7.29 -0.51 9.20
CA ILE A 336 8.72 -0.30 8.95
C ILE A 336 9.45 -0.22 10.29
N SER A 337 10.43 -1.08 10.48
CA SER A 337 11.26 -1.09 11.66
C SER A 337 12.42 -0.08 11.59
N THR A 338 13.12 0.08 12.69
CA THR A 338 14.30 0.96 12.79
C THR A 338 15.47 0.55 11.89
N ASP A 339 15.42 -0.64 11.32
CA ASP A 339 16.34 -1.09 10.27
C ASP A 339 15.90 -0.67 8.86
N MET A 340 14.85 0.13 8.74
CA MET A 340 14.25 0.60 7.49
C MET A 340 13.62 -0.51 6.63
N MET A 341 13.31 -1.66 7.24
CA MET A 341 12.72 -2.80 6.56
C MET A 341 11.27 -3.05 6.98
N PRO A 342 10.40 -3.59 6.10
CA PRO A 342 9.06 -4.01 6.47
C PRO A 342 9.11 -5.29 7.29
N TRP A 343 8.48 -5.23 8.45
CA TRP A 343 8.27 -6.36 9.35
C TRP A 343 6.80 -6.72 9.41
N TYR A 344 6.53 -7.97 9.69
CA TYR A 344 5.21 -8.56 9.68
C TYR A 344 5.01 -9.44 10.89
N ALA A 345 3.79 -9.44 11.42
CA ALA A 345 3.32 -10.40 12.43
C ALA A 345 1.82 -10.66 12.24
N TYR A 346 1.33 -11.76 12.80
CA TYR A 346 -0.09 -12.11 12.78
C TYR A 346 -0.59 -12.51 14.17
N SER A 347 -1.89 -12.36 14.35
CA SER A 347 -2.63 -12.83 15.52
C SER A 347 -3.77 -13.75 15.10
N ARG A 348 -3.95 -14.85 15.80
CA ARG A 348 -5.04 -15.82 15.60
C ARG A 348 -6.10 -15.77 16.70
N ASP A 349 -6.02 -14.78 17.57
CA ASP A 349 -6.88 -14.59 18.73
C ASP A 349 -7.34 -13.13 18.88
N GLN A 350 -7.69 -12.51 17.75
CA GLN A 350 -8.27 -11.17 17.69
C GLN A 350 -7.33 -10.06 18.21
N GLY A 351 -6.01 -10.21 17.99
CA GLY A 351 -5.01 -9.22 18.39
C GLY A 351 -4.48 -9.42 19.81
N MET A 352 -4.97 -10.42 20.57
CA MET A 352 -4.58 -10.64 21.96
C MET A 352 -3.13 -11.12 22.12
N SER A 353 -2.68 -11.96 21.19
CA SER A 353 -1.29 -12.40 21.11
C SER A 353 -0.81 -12.43 19.67
N TRP A 354 0.50 -12.29 19.48
CA TRP A 354 1.12 -12.14 18.17
C TRP A 354 2.20 -13.17 17.93
N SER A 355 2.37 -13.55 16.68
CA SER A 355 3.50 -14.37 16.24
C SER A 355 4.82 -13.64 16.47
N GLU A 356 5.94 -14.38 16.45
CA GLU A 356 7.25 -13.76 16.31
C GLU A 356 7.28 -12.91 15.05
N PRO A 357 7.79 -11.68 15.11
CA PRO A 357 7.92 -10.82 13.95
C PRO A 357 8.87 -11.40 12.91
N MET A 358 8.56 -11.20 11.63
CA MET A 358 9.43 -11.58 10.54
C MET A 358 9.64 -10.42 9.57
N MET A 359 10.86 -10.24 9.09
CA MET A 359 11.20 -9.27 8.08
C MET A 359 10.80 -9.82 6.70
N VAL A 360 10.12 -9.01 5.88
CA VAL A 360 9.52 -9.43 4.61
C VAL A 360 10.07 -8.70 3.38
N ALA A 361 11.08 -7.84 3.55
CA ALA A 361 11.73 -7.20 2.40
C ALA A 361 12.34 -8.22 1.45
N ALA A 362 12.27 -7.95 0.16
CA ALA A 362 12.99 -8.72 -0.83
C ALA A 362 14.50 -8.62 -0.57
N PRO A 363 15.26 -9.74 -0.73
CA PRO A 363 16.71 -9.69 -0.61
C PRO A 363 17.33 -8.66 -1.55
N GLY A 364 18.26 -7.87 -1.03
CA GLY A 364 18.93 -6.78 -1.77
C GLY A 364 18.27 -5.40 -1.61
N VAL A 365 17.07 -5.32 -1.03
CA VAL A 365 16.44 -4.05 -0.68
C VAL A 365 17.11 -3.49 0.58
N ASN A 366 17.48 -2.22 0.55
CA ASN A 366 18.25 -1.55 1.61
C ASN A 366 17.44 -0.53 2.41
N GLU A 367 16.41 0.03 1.80
CA GLU A 367 15.52 1.00 2.42
C GLU A 367 14.10 0.81 1.90
N THR A 368 13.10 1.01 2.75
CA THR A 368 11.69 0.83 2.39
C THR A 368 10.81 1.90 3.03
N GLY A 369 9.62 2.07 2.49
CA GLY A 369 8.62 2.98 3.02
C GLY A 369 7.20 2.60 2.61
N PHE A 370 6.22 3.26 3.20
CA PHE A 370 4.79 3.12 2.93
C PHE A 370 4.32 1.66 3.00
N PRO A 371 4.38 1.03 4.19
CA PRO A 371 3.94 -0.34 4.34
C PRO A 371 2.42 -0.42 4.25
N THR A 372 1.91 -1.29 3.41
CA THR A 372 0.48 -1.60 3.32
C THR A 372 0.27 -3.11 3.28
N ILE A 373 -0.93 -3.60 3.62
CA ILE A 373 -1.21 -5.02 3.68
C ILE A 373 -2.67 -5.30 3.34
N PHE A 374 -2.91 -6.38 2.60
CA PHE A 374 -4.22 -6.95 2.42
C PHE A 374 -4.19 -8.46 2.65
N ALA A 375 -5.30 -9.04 3.09
CA ALA A 375 -5.41 -10.47 3.38
C ALA A 375 -6.58 -11.08 2.61
N GLY A 376 -6.35 -12.24 2.03
CA GLY A 376 -7.34 -13.05 1.35
C GLY A 376 -7.85 -14.20 2.23
N ASP A 377 -7.82 -15.42 1.69
CA ASP A 377 -8.13 -16.64 2.44
C ASP A 377 -7.22 -16.80 3.67
N GLU A 378 -7.63 -17.66 4.60
CA GLU A 378 -6.92 -17.89 5.85
C GLU A 378 -5.41 -18.11 5.65
N GLY A 379 -4.59 -17.22 6.21
CA GLY A 379 -3.13 -17.24 6.14
C GLY A 379 -2.54 -16.85 4.78
N ARG A 380 -3.31 -16.20 3.90
CA ARG A 380 -2.82 -15.66 2.63
C ARG A 380 -2.81 -14.14 2.66
N VAL A 381 -1.64 -13.55 2.47
CA VAL A 381 -1.46 -12.11 2.59
C VAL A 381 -0.55 -11.56 1.50
N VAL A 382 -0.77 -10.31 1.16
CA VAL A 382 0.14 -9.48 0.37
C VAL A 382 0.52 -8.25 1.18
N ILE A 383 1.80 -7.95 1.19
CA ILE A 383 2.38 -6.75 1.82
C ILE A 383 2.97 -5.92 0.70
N GLY A 384 2.44 -4.70 0.53
CA GLY A 384 2.94 -3.70 -0.39
C GLY A 384 3.92 -2.76 0.31
N TYR A 385 4.96 -2.34 -0.38
CA TYR A 385 5.88 -1.30 0.08
C TYR A 385 6.66 -0.73 -1.11
N ILE A 386 7.21 0.47 -0.96
CA ILE A 386 8.26 0.93 -1.88
C ILE A 386 9.61 0.57 -1.29
N GLY A 387 10.57 0.25 -2.15
CA GLY A 387 11.91 -0.14 -1.69
C GLY A 387 13.00 0.27 -2.67
N GLU A 388 14.19 0.46 -2.15
CA GLU A 388 15.38 0.81 -2.90
C GLU A 388 16.45 -0.25 -2.75
N VAL A 389 17.14 -0.60 -3.85
CA VAL A 389 18.22 -1.59 -3.89
C VAL A 389 19.61 -0.97 -3.87
N ASN A 390 19.74 0.33 -4.06
CA ASN A 390 21.00 1.05 -4.02
C ASN A 390 21.13 1.78 -2.68
N ASP A 391 22.23 1.56 -1.98
CA ASP A 391 22.56 2.29 -0.76
C ASP A 391 22.83 3.78 -1.08
N ILE A 392 21.77 4.53 -1.24
CA ILE A 392 21.84 5.97 -1.25
C ILE A 392 21.53 6.43 0.17
N ALA A 393 22.54 6.43 1.01
CA ALA A 393 22.51 7.00 2.35
C ALA A 393 22.23 8.51 2.27
N ASN A 394 21.07 8.88 1.76
CA ASN A 394 20.67 10.26 1.63
C ASN A 394 19.18 10.37 1.91
N GLU A 395 18.86 10.68 3.14
CA GLU A 395 17.50 11.06 3.60
C GLU A 395 16.87 12.19 2.74
N ASN A 396 17.65 12.77 1.85
CA ASN A 396 17.25 13.76 0.88
C ASN A 396 17.50 13.27 -0.55
N ALA A 397 17.53 11.97 -0.79
CA ALA A 397 17.62 11.45 -2.14
C ALA A 397 16.39 11.89 -2.93
N THR A 398 16.47 13.10 -3.35
CA THR A 398 15.62 13.68 -4.35
C THR A 398 16.01 13.06 -5.68
N GLY A 399 15.18 12.23 -6.20
CA GLY A 399 15.35 11.68 -7.51
C GLY A 399 15.46 10.17 -7.49
N GLY A 400 14.43 9.53 -7.93
CA GLY A 400 14.11 8.15 -8.04
C GLY A 400 15.16 7.25 -8.65
N VAL A 401 16.32 7.16 -8.04
CA VAL A 401 17.35 6.24 -8.49
C VAL A 401 17.20 4.96 -7.69
N GLY A 402 16.51 3.98 -8.29
CA GLY A 402 16.44 2.63 -7.74
C GLY A 402 15.17 2.27 -6.96
N TRP A 403 14.24 3.18 -6.77
CA TRP A 403 12.97 2.88 -6.08
C TRP A 403 12.06 2.01 -6.92
N GLY A 404 11.46 1.02 -6.29
CA GLY A 404 10.48 0.13 -6.88
C GLY A 404 9.28 -0.08 -5.98
N GLY A 405 8.12 -0.37 -6.58
CA GLY A 405 6.95 -0.87 -5.88
C GLY A 405 7.05 -2.38 -5.70
N TYR A 406 7.07 -2.85 -4.48
CA TYR A 406 7.23 -4.26 -4.13
C TYR A 406 5.95 -4.84 -3.57
N MET A 407 5.73 -6.11 -3.87
CA MET A 407 4.74 -6.94 -3.19
C MET A 407 5.44 -8.19 -2.63
N ALA A 408 5.34 -8.40 -1.32
CA ALA A 408 5.73 -9.64 -0.66
C ALA A 408 4.47 -10.46 -0.39
N ILE A 409 4.39 -11.66 -0.96
CA ILE A 409 3.20 -12.50 -0.98
C ILE A 409 3.46 -13.79 -0.22
N MET A 410 2.58 -14.12 0.70
CA MET A 410 2.59 -15.37 1.44
C MET A 410 1.25 -16.10 1.28
N THR A 411 1.28 -17.36 0.91
CA THR A 411 0.11 -18.23 0.83
C THR A 411 0.01 -19.21 2.01
N ASN A 412 0.92 -19.13 2.94
CA ASN A 412 1.09 -20.04 4.09
C ASN A 412 1.68 -19.31 5.31
N ALA A 413 1.20 -18.12 5.60
CA ALA A 413 1.75 -17.22 6.61
C ALA A 413 1.85 -17.84 8.03
N PHE A 414 1.04 -18.86 8.34
CA PHE A 414 1.02 -19.52 9.64
C PHE A 414 2.00 -20.68 9.80
N GLU A 415 2.71 -21.03 8.72
CA GLU A 415 3.75 -22.04 8.82
C GLU A 415 4.96 -21.51 9.61
N GLU A 416 5.69 -22.40 10.27
CA GLU A 416 6.92 -22.05 11.00
C GLU A 416 7.95 -21.34 10.08
N ARG A 417 7.91 -21.66 8.80
CA ARG A 417 8.77 -21.07 7.76
C ARG A 417 7.92 -20.75 6.54
N PRO A 418 7.20 -19.64 6.55
CA PRO A 418 6.41 -19.26 5.41
C PRO A 418 7.29 -18.97 4.19
N LEU A 419 6.78 -19.38 3.04
CA LEU A 419 7.37 -19.02 1.78
C LEU A 419 6.93 -17.62 1.38
N ILE A 420 7.89 -16.73 1.15
CA ILE A 420 7.64 -15.36 0.72
C ILE A 420 8.01 -15.26 -0.76
N THR A 421 7.06 -14.86 -1.59
CA THR A 421 7.30 -14.54 -3.00
C THR A 421 7.29 -13.03 -3.14
N SER A 422 8.44 -12.45 -3.46
CA SER A 422 8.56 -11.00 -3.65
C SER A 422 8.70 -10.66 -5.12
N VAL A 423 7.99 -9.65 -5.55
CA VAL A 423 8.05 -9.09 -6.90
C VAL A 423 8.21 -7.58 -6.83
N VAL A 424 8.89 -6.99 -7.82
CA VAL A 424 8.86 -5.56 -8.10
C VAL A 424 8.00 -5.33 -9.33
N VAL A 425 7.11 -4.33 -9.27
CA VAL A 425 6.13 -4.11 -10.35
C VAL A 425 6.66 -3.26 -11.48
N ASN A 426 7.56 -2.32 -11.20
CA ASN A 426 8.18 -1.45 -12.21
C ASN A 426 9.54 -1.99 -12.66
N SER A 427 9.94 -1.61 -13.87
CA SER A 427 11.25 -1.96 -14.41
C SER A 427 12.39 -1.24 -13.68
N PRO A 428 13.54 -1.87 -13.48
CA PRO A 428 14.75 -1.16 -13.03
C PRO A 428 15.16 0.01 -13.93
N ASP A 429 14.78 -0.03 -15.22
CA ASP A 429 15.02 1.06 -16.17
C ASP A 429 14.01 2.20 -16.04
N ASP A 430 12.99 2.02 -15.22
CA ASP A 430 11.92 2.98 -14.95
C ASP A 430 11.61 3.00 -13.44
N PRO A 431 12.57 3.46 -12.61
CA PRO A 431 12.41 3.52 -11.17
C PRO A 431 11.32 4.53 -10.79
N LEU A 432 10.62 4.26 -9.71
CA LEU A 432 9.65 5.21 -9.17
C LEU A 432 10.37 6.51 -8.77
N ASP A 433 9.84 7.61 -9.20
CA ASP A 433 10.22 8.91 -8.65
C ASP A 433 9.31 9.23 -7.47
N ILE A 434 9.88 9.22 -6.27
CA ILE A 434 9.16 9.49 -5.03
C ILE A 434 9.17 10.98 -4.67
N THR A 435 9.74 11.84 -5.52
CA THR A 435 9.80 13.28 -5.27
C THR A 435 8.56 13.96 -5.84
N SER A 436 8.06 14.95 -5.12
CA SER A 436 7.00 15.83 -5.61
C SER A 436 7.62 17.06 -6.27
N ASP A 437 7.27 17.33 -7.50
CA ASP A 437 7.75 18.50 -8.27
C ASP A 437 7.07 19.82 -7.89
N CYS A 438 6.06 19.79 -7.04
CA CYS A 438 5.26 20.97 -6.72
C CYS A 438 5.83 21.88 -5.64
N GLY A 439 7.02 21.61 -5.17
CA GLY A 439 7.66 22.40 -4.12
C GLY A 439 7.00 22.19 -2.76
N ASN A 440 6.43 23.23 -2.18
CA ASN A 440 5.81 23.16 -0.84
C ASN A 440 4.27 23.04 -0.89
N VAL A 441 3.71 22.62 -2.00
CA VAL A 441 2.27 22.49 -2.21
C VAL A 441 1.95 21.04 -2.46
N ARG A 442 0.96 20.48 -1.79
CA ARG A 442 0.43 19.14 -2.10
C ARG A 442 -0.15 19.17 -3.52
N CYS A 443 0.33 18.35 -4.41
CA CYS A 443 -0.07 18.38 -5.80
C CYS A 443 0.07 17.06 -6.54
N GLY A 444 0.28 15.99 -5.79
CA GLY A 444 0.46 14.65 -6.33
C GLY A 444 1.57 13.90 -5.58
N GLY A 445 1.72 12.63 -5.88
CA GLY A 445 2.73 11.76 -5.31
C GLY A 445 2.22 10.82 -4.22
N PHE A 446 3.14 10.27 -3.45
CA PHE A 446 2.82 9.27 -2.42
C PHE A 446 2.10 9.86 -1.21
N GLY A 447 2.38 11.11 -0.85
CA GLY A 447 1.83 11.68 0.37
C GLY A 447 2.25 10.89 1.59
N ASP A 448 1.27 10.35 2.32
CA ASP A 448 1.51 9.63 3.58
C ASP A 448 1.39 8.11 3.46
N PHE A 449 0.82 7.55 2.38
CA PHE A 449 0.62 6.11 2.23
C PHE A 449 0.50 5.65 0.77
N ILE A 450 0.52 4.34 0.59
CA ILE A 450 0.11 3.60 -0.61
C ILE A 450 -0.93 2.56 -0.20
N ASP A 451 -1.53 1.89 -1.18
CA ASP A 451 -2.58 0.92 -0.89
C ASP A 451 -2.43 -0.36 -1.73
N VAL A 452 -3.00 -1.45 -1.23
CA VAL A 452 -3.04 -2.74 -1.90
C VAL A 452 -4.41 -3.39 -1.71
N GLU A 453 -4.94 -4.00 -2.78
CA GLU A 453 -6.25 -4.64 -2.79
C GLU A 453 -6.19 -5.96 -3.56
N LEU A 454 -7.19 -6.82 -3.40
CA LEU A 454 -7.35 -8.06 -4.16
C LEU A 454 -8.56 -8.00 -5.08
N ASP A 455 -8.42 -8.54 -6.29
CA ASP A 455 -9.59 -8.85 -7.11
C ASP A 455 -10.23 -10.22 -6.72
N ASP A 456 -11.38 -10.53 -7.32
CA ASP A 456 -12.12 -11.77 -7.04
C ASP A 456 -11.33 -13.06 -7.35
N ALA A 457 -10.30 -12.97 -8.18
CA ALA A 457 -9.39 -14.07 -8.43
C ALA A 457 -8.30 -14.22 -7.37
N GLY A 458 -8.24 -13.30 -6.41
CA GLY A 458 -7.18 -13.23 -5.41
C GLY A 458 -5.87 -12.68 -5.96
N ARG A 459 -5.93 -11.91 -7.04
CA ARG A 459 -4.80 -11.21 -7.62
C ARG A 459 -4.57 -9.90 -6.88
N PRO A 460 -3.35 -9.65 -6.37
CA PRO A 460 -3.04 -8.38 -5.72
C PRO A 460 -2.85 -7.25 -6.73
N TRP A 461 -3.35 -6.08 -6.36
CA TRP A 461 -3.19 -4.82 -7.05
C TRP A 461 -2.63 -3.78 -6.08
N ILE A 462 -1.54 -3.12 -6.46
CA ILE A 462 -0.90 -2.08 -5.65
C ILE A 462 -1.03 -0.72 -6.31
N ALA A 463 -1.51 0.26 -5.56
CA ALA A 463 -1.63 1.64 -5.97
C ALA A 463 -0.35 2.41 -5.65
N LEU A 464 0.22 3.07 -6.64
CA LEU A 464 1.48 3.79 -6.55
C LEU A 464 1.37 5.13 -7.27
N ALA A 465 2.29 6.03 -6.96
CA ALA A 465 2.53 7.25 -7.70
C ALA A 465 3.87 7.18 -8.42
N HIS A 466 3.95 7.78 -9.60
CA HIS A 466 5.18 7.84 -10.38
C HIS A 466 5.29 9.18 -11.10
N ASN A 467 6.31 9.93 -10.79
CA ASN A 467 6.57 11.20 -11.45
C ASN A 467 7.28 10.96 -12.79
N ALA A 468 6.53 10.53 -13.79
CA ALA A 468 7.03 10.38 -15.14
C ALA A 468 6.85 11.70 -15.91
N ALA A 469 7.93 12.32 -16.34
CA ALA A 469 7.92 13.53 -17.17
C ALA A 469 7.30 14.79 -16.50
N GLY A 470 7.41 14.91 -15.18
CA GLY A 470 6.93 16.09 -14.44
C GLY A 470 5.42 16.09 -14.18
N PHE A 471 4.86 14.93 -14.06
CA PHE A 471 3.47 14.65 -13.79
C PHE A 471 3.36 13.50 -12.81
N GLU A 472 2.61 13.68 -11.73
CA GLU A 472 2.44 12.69 -10.64
C GLU A 472 1.41 11.63 -11.04
N GLU A 473 1.77 10.78 -12.00
CA GLU A 473 0.85 9.81 -12.55
C GLU A 473 0.49 8.70 -11.55
N ALA A 474 -0.79 8.39 -11.46
CA ALA A 474 -1.28 7.18 -10.84
C ALA A 474 -0.85 5.97 -11.66
N ILE A 475 -0.11 5.05 -11.04
CA ILE A 475 0.18 3.75 -11.63
C ILE A 475 -0.38 2.64 -10.77
N ILE A 476 -0.80 1.55 -11.42
CA ILE A 476 -1.29 0.37 -10.75
C ILE A 476 -0.40 -0.82 -11.08
N GLY A 477 0.19 -1.41 -10.05
CA GLY A 477 1.01 -2.61 -10.18
C GLY A 477 0.22 -3.88 -9.90
N THR A 478 0.53 -4.98 -10.58
CA THR A 478 -0.14 -6.26 -10.34
C THR A 478 0.71 -7.44 -10.80
N LEU A 479 0.29 -8.65 -10.41
CA LEU A 479 0.86 -9.87 -10.94
C LEU A 479 0.29 -10.17 -12.33
N THR A 480 1.17 -10.43 -13.30
CA THR A 480 0.76 -11.03 -14.58
C THR A 480 0.52 -12.52 -14.45
N GLU A 481 1.27 -13.18 -13.60
CA GLU A 481 1.11 -14.57 -13.16
C GLU A 481 1.70 -14.72 -11.76
N GLY A 482 1.22 -15.69 -10.99
CA GLY A 482 1.74 -15.92 -9.64
C GLY A 482 0.72 -16.57 -8.71
N PRO A 483 0.95 -16.49 -7.40
CA PRO A 483 0.05 -17.04 -6.40
C PRO A 483 -1.25 -16.23 -6.31
N ALA A 484 -2.37 -16.94 -6.20
CA ALA A 484 -3.67 -16.37 -5.86
C ALA A 484 -3.87 -16.34 -4.34
N LEU A 485 -4.50 -15.28 -3.85
CA LEU A 485 -4.81 -15.13 -2.42
C LEU A 485 -6.24 -15.55 -2.07
N TYR A 486 -7.07 -15.86 -3.07
CA TYR A 486 -8.40 -16.48 -2.90
C TYR A 486 -8.51 -17.81 -3.64
N GLY A 487 -9.41 -18.65 -3.17
CA GLY A 487 -9.85 -19.88 -3.85
C GLY A 487 -8.93 -21.09 -3.67
N ASP A 488 -9.36 -22.21 -4.23
CA ASP A 488 -8.64 -23.49 -4.17
C ASP A 488 -7.45 -23.56 -5.14
N ILE A 489 -7.44 -22.70 -6.16
CA ILE A 489 -6.39 -22.65 -7.19
C ILE A 489 -5.41 -21.56 -6.79
N ILE A 490 -4.18 -21.94 -6.55
CA ILE A 490 -3.15 -21.00 -6.09
C ILE A 490 -2.52 -20.22 -7.26
N ALA A 491 -2.67 -20.66 -8.50
CA ALA A 491 -2.06 -20.00 -9.65
C ALA A 491 -3.07 -19.09 -10.38
N LEU A 492 -2.66 -17.85 -10.57
CA LEU A 492 -3.43 -16.85 -11.32
C LEU A 492 -3.38 -17.13 -12.83
N GLU A 493 -4.44 -16.74 -13.54
CA GLU A 493 -4.41 -16.65 -15.00
C GLU A 493 -3.49 -15.52 -15.46
N SER A 494 -2.79 -15.72 -16.57
CA SER A 494 -1.85 -14.73 -17.09
C SER A 494 -2.57 -13.46 -17.58
N LEU A 495 -2.06 -12.31 -17.20
CA LEU A 495 -2.47 -11.03 -17.76
C LEU A 495 -1.53 -10.54 -18.86
N PRO A 496 -2.00 -9.67 -19.76
CA PRO A 496 -1.13 -8.99 -20.71
C PRO A 496 -0.03 -8.18 -19.97
N SER A 497 1.16 -8.15 -20.55
CA SER A 497 2.21 -7.27 -20.05
C SER A 497 1.77 -5.82 -20.18
N GLY A 498 1.88 -5.07 -19.11
CA GLY A 498 1.77 -3.61 -19.12
C GLY A 498 3.01 -2.97 -19.75
N GLY A 499 3.21 -1.72 -19.54
CA GLY A 499 4.37 -0.99 -20.06
C GLY A 499 4.39 0.43 -19.51
N ASN A 500 5.46 1.13 -19.87
CA ASN A 500 5.67 2.52 -19.49
C ASN A 500 4.42 3.35 -19.67
N SER A 501 4.16 4.20 -18.69
CA SER A 501 3.07 5.14 -18.73
C SER A 501 3.05 5.89 -20.06
N THR A 502 1.98 5.77 -20.79
CA THR A 502 1.73 6.64 -21.92
C THR A 502 0.76 7.70 -21.47
N LEU A 503 1.29 8.90 -21.14
CA LEU A 503 0.48 10.06 -20.87
C LEU A 503 -0.62 10.17 -21.93
N LYS A 504 -1.83 9.85 -21.54
CA LYS A 504 -3.01 10.20 -22.33
C LYS A 504 -3.28 11.66 -22.01
N MET A 505 -2.72 12.56 -22.83
CA MET A 505 -3.14 13.94 -22.81
C MET A 505 -4.61 13.97 -23.23
N GLY A 506 -5.50 14.21 -22.24
CA GLY A 506 -6.91 14.46 -22.45
C GLY A 506 -7.20 15.76 -23.14
#